data_b54fee4c5b60af27abaed26cc003e286
#
_entry.id   b54fee4c5b60af27abaed26cc003e286
#
_cell.length_a   1.000
_cell.length_b   1.000
_cell.length_c   1.000
_cell.angle_alpha   90.00
_cell.angle_beta   90.00
_cell.angle_gamma   90.00
#
_symmetry.space_group_name_H-M   'P 1'
#
loop_
_entity.id
_entity.type
_entity.pdbx_description
1 polymer ?
#
loop_
_entity_poly.entity_id
_entity_poly.type
_entity_poly.pdbx_seq_one_letter_code
_entity_poly.pdbx_strand_id
1 'polypeptide(L)'
;MKAVSYISLFVPAVLGGTIYLAGDSTMAIGGGGNGTMGWGQFVAPYTTWTVSNQAIAGRSARSFTREGRFTAIADEVQSGDWVIIEFGHNDGGSLTPTDDGRTDCSGTGDETCTTVYDGVNETVLTFPAYLENAANTFTALGANVLISSQTPDNPWETGTFVDDPVRFVAYAELAAETAGVAYVDHWAYVADIYDTLGADVVDAFYPIDHTHTSPAGALVVAEAFFKAVVCGGVALKGALNTTSFEGECL
;
A
#
# COMPACT_ATOMS: atom_id res chain seq x y z
N MET A 1 -23.02 56.56 18.14
CA MET A 1 -23.20 55.09 18.15
C MET A 1 -22.20 54.46 17.19
N LYS A 2 -21.22 53.72 17.71
CA LYS A 2 -20.25 53.03 16.85
C LYS A 2 -20.76 51.58 16.61
N ALA A 3 -21.01 51.25 15.36
CA ALA A 3 -21.38 49.87 14.99
C ALA A 3 -20.14 48.96 15.10
N VAL A 4 -20.24 47.91 15.90
CA VAL A 4 -19.23 46.87 16.01
C VAL A 4 -19.61 45.80 14.99
N SER A 5 -18.79 45.63 13.92
CA SER A 5 -18.96 44.59 12.94
C SER A 5 -18.30 43.30 13.45
N TYR A 6 -19.10 42.26 13.70
CA TYR A 6 -18.60 40.92 14.02
C TYR A 6 -18.29 40.20 12.72
N ILE A 7 -17.01 39.93 12.49
CA ILE A 7 -16.58 39.00 11.42
C ILE A 7 -16.74 37.60 11.99
N SER A 8 -17.77 36.85 11.55
CA SER A 8 -17.86 35.41 11.78
C SER A 8 -16.80 34.72 10.95
N LEU A 9 -15.75 34.22 11.59
CA LEU A 9 -14.83 33.28 11.02
C LEU A 9 -15.59 31.95 10.83
N PHE A 10 -15.99 31.67 9.59
CA PHE A 10 -16.43 30.34 9.19
C PHE A 10 -15.19 29.46 9.22
N VAL A 11 -15.01 28.65 10.27
CA VAL A 11 -14.11 27.50 10.25
C VAL A 11 -14.87 26.42 9.46
N PRO A 12 -14.45 26.05 8.26
CA PRO A 12 -15.07 24.93 7.58
C PRO A 12 -14.91 23.70 8.48
N ALA A 13 -16.02 23.04 8.79
CA ALA A 13 -15.96 21.69 9.34
C ALA A 13 -15.14 20.86 8.33
N VAL A 14 -14.03 20.31 8.78
CA VAL A 14 -13.29 19.33 7.99
C VAL A 14 -14.23 18.11 7.91
N LEU A 15 -15.02 18.05 6.85
CA LEU A 15 -15.68 16.81 6.46
C LEU A 15 -14.55 15.82 6.24
N GLY A 16 -14.59 14.65 6.89
CA GLY A 16 -13.60 13.60 6.69
C GLY A 16 -13.49 13.30 5.18
N GLY A 17 -12.27 13.09 4.70
CA GLY A 17 -12.01 12.72 3.32
C GLY A 17 -12.20 11.22 3.10
N THR A 18 -11.77 10.76 1.93
CA THR A 18 -11.70 9.34 1.58
C THR A 18 -10.25 8.87 1.60
N ILE A 19 -10.02 7.66 2.09
CA ILE A 19 -8.76 6.92 1.98
C ILE A 19 -8.96 5.84 0.93
N TYR A 20 -8.32 6.00 -0.22
CA TYR A 20 -8.29 4.99 -1.27
C TYR A 20 -7.11 4.06 -1.05
N LEU A 21 -7.34 2.76 -1.20
CA LEU A 21 -6.31 1.73 -1.09
C LEU A 21 -6.11 1.10 -2.48
N ALA A 22 -4.90 1.22 -3.01
CA ALA A 22 -4.49 0.64 -4.29
C ALA A 22 -3.39 -0.40 -4.02
N GLY A 23 -3.67 -1.67 -4.26
CA GLY A 23 -2.74 -2.75 -3.94
C GLY A 23 -3.16 -4.10 -4.53
N ASP A 24 -2.48 -5.12 -4.08
CA ASP A 24 -2.67 -6.51 -4.49
C ASP A 24 -3.51 -7.32 -3.48
N SER A 25 -3.32 -8.66 -3.46
CA SER A 25 -4.08 -9.57 -2.60
C SER A 25 -3.80 -9.37 -1.12
N THR A 26 -2.62 -8.88 -0.73
CA THR A 26 -2.26 -8.66 0.68
C THR A 26 -3.04 -7.50 1.29
N MET A 27 -3.56 -6.59 0.44
CA MET A 27 -4.41 -5.47 0.82
C MET A 27 -5.89 -5.70 0.48
N ALA A 28 -6.22 -6.55 -0.50
CA ALA A 28 -7.58 -6.69 -1.05
C ALA A 28 -8.57 -7.32 -0.07
N ILE A 29 -9.85 -6.95 -0.24
CA ILE A 29 -10.98 -7.68 0.38
C ILE A 29 -10.97 -9.12 -0.13
N GLY A 30 -10.95 -10.10 0.81
CA GLY A 30 -10.90 -11.52 0.46
C GLY A 30 -9.50 -12.06 0.14
N GLY A 31 -8.45 -11.23 0.24
CA GLY A 31 -7.06 -11.63 0.12
C GLY A 31 -6.77 -12.44 -1.15
N GLY A 32 -6.10 -13.57 -1.01
CA GLY A 32 -5.86 -14.56 -2.07
C GLY A 32 -6.99 -15.58 -2.26
N GLY A 33 -8.13 -15.40 -1.59
CA GLY A 33 -9.25 -16.35 -1.60
C GLY A 33 -9.18 -17.37 -0.45
N ASN A 34 -10.07 -18.37 -0.51
CA ASN A 34 -10.09 -19.51 0.44
C ASN A 34 -10.08 -19.12 1.93
N GLY A 35 -10.73 -18.02 2.30
CA GLY A 35 -10.82 -17.54 3.68
C GLY A 35 -9.67 -16.65 4.14
N THR A 36 -8.71 -16.34 3.25
CA THR A 36 -7.70 -15.31 3.52
C THR A 36 -8.30 -13.90 3.41
N MET A 37 -7.60 -12.91 3.96
CA MET A 37 -8.04 -11.52 3.99
C MET A 37 -6.85 -10.60 3.79
N GLY A 38 -7.02 -9.53 3.02
CA GLY A 38 -6.02 -8.47 2.95
C GLY A 38 -6.20 -7.46 4.08
N TRP A 39 -5.11 -6.85 4.52
CA TRP A 39 -5.10 -5.91 5.63
C TRP A 39 -5.97 -4.66 5.40
N GLY A 40 -6.17 -4.27 4.14
CA GLY A 40 -7.02 -3.14 3.79
C GLY A 40 -8.49 -3.30 4.22
N GLN A 41 -8.94 -4.52 4.51
CA GLN A 41 -10.25 -4.79 5.11
C GLN A 41 -10.37 -4.23 6.54
N PHE A 42 -9.26 -4.09 7.24
CA PHE A 42 -9.20 -3.69 8.64
C PHE A 42 -8.81 -2.21 8.84
N VAL A 43 -8.79 -1.40 7.79
CA VAL A 43 -8.46 0.04 7.85
C VAL A 43 -9.57 0.87 8.49
N ALA A 44 -10.84 0.57 8.16
CA ALA A 44 -11.98 1.38 8.61
C ALA A 44 -12.10 1.55 10.15
N PRO A 45 -11.77 0.58 11.01
CA PRO A 45 -11.78 0.78 12.46
C PRO A 45 -10.79 1.83 12.98
N TYR A 46 -9.73 2.12 12.24
CA TYR A 46 -8.68 3.06 12.65
C TYR A 46 -8.93 4.51 12.26
N THR A 47 -9.98 4.79 11.49
CA THR A 47 -10.25 6.13 10.98
C THR A 47 -11.73 6.50 11.03
N THR A 48 -12.03 7.82 11.06
CA THR A 48 -13.39 8.33 10.84
C THR A 48 -13.66 8.68 9.38
N TRP A 49 -12.65 8.57 8.51
CA TRP A 49 -12.79 8.84 7.10
C TRP A 49 -13.41 7.65 6.37
N THR A 50 -13.98 7.91 5.20
CA THR A 50 -14.45 6.84 4.31
C THR A 50 -13.24 6.06 3.81
N VAL A 51 -13.33 4.71 3.79
CA VAL A 51 -12.31 3.84 3.22
C VAL A 51 -12.84 3.21 1.95
N SER A 52 -12.14 3.43 0.85
CA SER A 52 -12.42 2.84 -0.47
C SER A 52 -11.30 1.86 -0.82
N ASN A 53 -11.49 0.57 -0.52
CA ASN A 53 -10.50 -0.44 -0.84
C ASN A 53 -10.67 -0.89 -2.29
N GLN A 54 -9.77 -0.43 -3.16
CA GLN A 54 -9.70 -0.72 -4.60
C GLN A 54 -8.65 -1.78 -4.94
N ALA A 55 -7.97 -2.34 -3.91
CA ALA A 55 -6.97 -3.38 -4.10
C ALA A 55 -7.57 -4.66 -4.69
N ILE A 56 -6.81 -5.36 -5.52
CA ILE A 56 -7.29 -6.55 -6.24
C ILE A 56 -6.23 -7.64 -6.23
N ALA A 57 -6.65 -8.82 -5.83
CA ALA A 57 -5.80 -10.01 -5.80
C ALA A 57 -5.07 -10.27 -7.12
N GLY A 58 -3.78 -10.61 -7.03
CA GLY A 58 -2.95 -10.99 -8.16
C GLY A 58 -2.49 -9.82 -9.06
N ARG A 59 -2.72 -8.55 -8.65
CA ARG A 59 -2.26 -7.39 -9.43
C ARG A 59 -0.87 -6.97 -9.00
N SER A 60 -0.05 -6.64 -9.98
CA SER A 60 1.18 -5.87 -9.86
C SER A 60 0.90 -4.39 -10.16
N ALA A 61 1.85 -3.49 -9.86
CA ALA A 61 1.74 -2.10 -10.26
C ALA A 61 1.55 -1.94 -11.78
N ARG A 62 2.27 -2.77 -12.59
CA ARG A 62 2.09 -2.83 -14.04
C ARG A 62 0.68 -3.24 -14.44
N SER A 63 0.17 -4.38 -13.97
CA SER A 63 -1.15 -4.87 -14.35
C SER A 63 -2.27 -3.95 -13.87
N PHE A 64 -2.14 -3.36 -12.70
CA PHE A 64 -3.07 -2.38 -12.16
C PHE A 64 -3.13 -1.12 -13.03
N THR A 65 -1.96 -0.65 -13.53
CA THR A 65 -1.87 0.44 -14.50
C THR A 65 -2.54 0.07 -15.81
N ARG A 66 -2.17 -1.08 -16.41
CA ARG A 66 -2.68 -1.52 -17.71
C ARG A 66 -4.20 -1.70 -17.69
N GLU A 67 -4.77 -2.18 -16.59
CA GLU A 67 -6.20 -2.37 -16.41
C GLU A 67 -6.94 -1.03 -16.16
N GLY A 68 -6.25 0.10 -16.15
CA GLY A 68 -6.84 1.43 -15.92
C GLY A 68 -7.33 1.67 -14.49
N ARG A 69 -6.84 0.91 -13.51
CA ARG A 69 -7.35 0.97 -12.13
C ARG A 69 -6.87 2.21 -11.39
N PHE A 70 -5.63 2.65 -11.61
CA PHE A 70 -5.19 3.95 -11.09
C PHE A 70 -6.01 5.09 -11.69
N THR A 71 -6.37 5.01 -12.98
CA THR A 71 -7.26 5.99 -13.62
C THR A 71 -8.65 5.99 -13.00
N ALA A 72 -9.21 4.81 -12.71
CA ALA A 72 -10.51 4.71 -12.05
C ALA A 72 -10.52 5.37 -10.66
N ILE A 73 -9.44 5.21 -9.86
CA ILE A 73 -9.29 5.93 -8.60
C ILE A 73 -9.15 7.43 -8.84
N ALA A 74 -8.38 7.85 -9.86
CA ALA A 74 -8.17 9.26 -10.18
C ALA A 74 -9.46 9.97 -10.59
N ASP A 75 -10.40 9.26 -11.21
CA ASP A 75 -11.71 9.80 -11.58
C ASP A 75 -12.63 10.06 -10.36
N GLU A 76 -12.36 9.43 -9.21
CA GLU A 76 -13.15 9.56 -7.98
C GLU A 76 -12.50 10.48 -6.94
N VAL A 77 -11.17 10.52 -6.89
CA VAL A 77 -10.39 11.20 -5.85
C VAL A 77 -10.66 12.71 -5.83
N GLN A 78 -10.77 13.28 -4.63
CA GLN A 78 -10.92 14.71 -4.42
C GLN A 78 -9.68 15.30 -3.75
N SER A 79 -9.48 16.61 -3.92
CA SER A 79 -8.39 17.32 -3.23
C SER A 79 -8.50 17.15 -1.71
N GLY A 80 -7.42 16.71 -1.09
CA GLY A 80 -7.31 16.43 0.33
C GLY A 80 -7.56 14.98 0.72
N ASP A 81 -8.10 14.14 -0.17
CA ASP A 81 -8.18 12.68 0.04
C ASP A 81 -6.79 12.05 0.18
N TRP A 82 -6.74 10.82 0.65
CA TRP A 82 -5.53 10.01 0.70
C TRP A 82 -5.60 8.86 -0.31
N VAL A 83 -4.48 8.60 -0.97
CA VAL A 83 -4.28 7.39 -1.76
C VAL A 83 -3.07 6.65 -1.20
N ILE A 84 -3.29 5.42 -0.73
CA ILE A 84 -2.27 4.50 -0.24
C ILE A 84 -1.98 3.49 -1.34
N ILE A 85 -0.71 3.36 -1.73
CA ILE A 85 -0.26 2.48 -2.81
C ILE A 85 0.70 1.45 -2.24
N GLU A 86 0.38 0.15 -2.38
CA GLU A 86 1.22 -0.96 -1.91
C GLU A 86 1.17 -2.13 -2.91
N PHE A 87 2.30 -2.42 -3.53
CA PHE A 87 2.52 -3.52 -4.46
C PHE A 87 3.89 -4.16 -4.21
N GLY A 88 4.17 -5.26 -4.90
CA GLY A 88 5.46 -5.95 -4.89
C GLY A 88 5.34 -7.46 -5.05
N HIS A 89 4.37 -8.11 -4.38
CA HIS A 89 4.22 -9.57 -4.39
C HIS A 89 4.00 -10.17 -5.80
N ASN A 90 3.48 -9.40 -6.75
CA ASN A 90 3.20 -9.87 -8.10
C ASN A 90 4.09 -9.22 -9.17
N ASP A 91 5.01 -8.35 -8.80
CA ASP A 91 5.76 -7.50 -9.71
C ASP A 91 7.04 -8.17 -10.23
N GLY A 92 7.52 -9.19 -9.51
CA GLY A 92 8.67 -9.98 -9.91
C GLY A 92 8.36 -11.03 -10.99
N GLY A 93 9.42 -11.50 -11.65
CA GLY A 93 9.30 -12.57 -12.65
C GLY A 93 10.21 -12.35 -13.86
N SER A 94 9.76 -12.83 -15.02
CA SER A 94 10.47 -12.68 -16.30
C SER A 94 9.50 -12.32 -17.42
N LEU A 95 9.93 -11.40 -18.29
CA LEU A 95 9.20 -11.04 -19.51
C LEU A 95 9.43 -12.06 -20.64
N THR A 96 10.38 -13.00 -20.46
CA THR A 96 10.76 -14.00 -21.47
C THR A 96 10.99 -15.37 -20.82
N PRO A 97 10.67 -16.50 -21.50
CA PRO A 97 10.05 -16.60 -22.82
C PRO A 97 8.54 -16.29 -22.81
N THR A 98 7.89 -16.25 -21.64
CA THR A 98 6.45 -16.00 -21.51
C THR A 98 6.24 -14.94 -20.45
N ASP A 99 5.56 -13.85 -20.84
CA ASP A 99 5.16 -12.78 -19.95
C ASP A 99 3.79 -13.12 -19.31
N ASP A 100 3.71 -13.04 -17.99
CA ASP A 100 2.46 -13.23 -17.24
C ASP A 100 1.60 -11.94 -17.13
N GLY A 101 2.09 -10.86 -17.73
CA GLY A 101 1.42 -9.55 -17.73
C GLY A 101 1.55 -8.76 -16.43
N ARG A 102 2.40 -9.23 -15.49
CA ARG A 102 2.59 -8.61 -14.17
C ARG A 102 4.02 -8.13 -13.93
N THR A 103 4.99 -8.84 -14.47
CA THR A 103 6.42 -8.58 -14.28
C THR A 103 6.81 -7.17 -14.74
N ASP A 104 7.55 -6.45 -13.89
CA ASP A 104 8.17 -5.16 -14.18
C ASP A 104 9.37 -5.28 -15.15
N CYS A 105 9.82 -4.16 -15.71
CA CYS A 105 11.13 -4.06 -16.34
C CYS A 105 12.20 -3.93 -15.27
N SER A 106 13.30 -4.64 -15.39
CA SER A 106 14.43 -4.51 -14.46
C SER A 106 15.03 -3.12 -14.54
N GLY A 107 15.28 -2.51 -13.39
CA GLY A 107 15.84 -1.17 -13.26
C GLY A 107 15.18 -0.39 -12.14
N THR A 108 15.62 0.85 -11.93
CA THR A 108 15.15 1.74 -10.86
C THR A 108 14.81 3.15 -11.34
N GLY A 109 14.88 3.39 -12.63
CA GLY A 109 14.60 4.69 -13.25
C GLY A 109 13.74 4.54 -14.51
N ASP A 110 14.10 5.26 -15.56
CA ASP A 110 13.33 5.35 -16.80
C ASP A 110 13.59 4.19 -17.79
N GLU A 111 14.23 3.11 -17.34
CA GLU A 111 14.45 1.95 -18.16
C GLU A 111 13.11 1.36 -18.60
N THR A 112 13.07 0.88 -19.84
CA THR A 112 11.90 0.23 -20.40
C THR A 112 12.26 -1.08 -21.06
N CYS A 113 11.36 -2.04 -20.95
CA CYS A 113 11.41 -3.30 -21.66
C CYS A 113 10.26 -3.39 -22.66
N THR A 114 10.39 -4.25 -23.64
CA THR A 114 9.30 -4.56 -24.58
C THR A 114 8.93 -6.02 -24.48
N THR A 115 7.64 -6.30 -24.52
CA THR A 115 7.11 -7.65 -24.48
C THR A 115 5.87 -7.78 -25.36
N VAL A 116 5.40 -9.01 -25.53
CA VAL A 116 4.08 -9.27 -26.12
C VAL A 116 3.22 -9.96 -25.06
N TYR A 117 2.18 -9.27 -24.60
CA TYR A 117 1.20 -9.81 -23.68
C TYR A 117 -0.19 -9.84 -24.34
N ASP A 118 -0.87 -10.99 -24.30
CA ASP A 118 -2.16 -11.22 -24.97
C ASP A 118 -2.16 -10.83 -26.47
N GLY A 119 -1.04 -11.03 -27.15
CA GLY A 119 -0.87 -10.68 -28.57
C GLY A 119 -0.64 -9.19 -28.86
N VAL A 120 -0.51 -8.37 -27.82
CA VAL A 120 -0.27 -6.92 -27.94
C VAL A 120 1.17 -6.60 -27.53
N ASN A 121 1.87 -5.79 -28.37
CA ASN A 121 3.15 -5.23 -27.97
C ASN A 121 2.95 -4.21 -26.83
N GLU A 122 3.68 -4.40 -25.73
CA GLU A 122 3.62 -3.55 -24.56
C GLU A 122 5.02 -3.03 -24.22
N THR A 123 5.10 -1.74 -23.87
CA THR A 123 6.28 -1.15 -23.22
C THR A 123 6.08 -1.26 -21.71
N VAL A 124 6.98 -1.99 -21.06
CA VAL A 124 6.96 -2.23 -19.62
C VAL A 124 7.93 -1.27 -18.94
N LEU A 125 7.46 -0.58 -17.92
CA LEU A 125 8.27 0.33 -17.10
C LEU A 125 8.91 -0.44 -15.94
N THR A 126 9.81 0.20 -15.23
CA THR A 126 10.32 -0.29 -13.95
C THR A 126 9.23 -0.22 -12.87
N PHE A 127 9.37 -1.00 -11.81
CA PHE A 127 8.46 -0.94 -10.67
C PHE A 127 8.39 0.48 -10.06
N PRO A 128 9.53 1.16 -9.74
CA PRO A 128 9.46 2.54 -9.25
C PRO A 128 8.71 3.47 -10.21
N ALA A 129 8.96 3.40 -11.52
CA ALA A 129 8.32 4.28 -12.48
C ALA A 129 6.79 4.11 -12.54
N TYR A 130 6.26 2.91 -12.34
CA TYR A 130 4.82 2.70 -12.21
C TYR A 130 4.24 3.40 -10.97
N LEU A 131 4.92 3.29 -9.82
CA LEU A 131 4.48 3.93 -8.57
C LEU A 131 4.59 5.46 -8.64
N GLU A 132 5.69 5.97 -9.18
CA GLU A 132 5.94 7.41 -9.38
C GLU A 132 4.86 8.04 -10.28
N ASN A 133 4.53 7.40 -11.40
CA ASN A 133 3.50 7.87 -12.31
C ASN A 133 2.12 7.92 -11.64
N ALA A 134 1.78 6.91 -10.84
CA ALA A 134 0.54 6.89 -10.07
C ALA A 134 0.54 8.01 -9.01
N ALA A 135 1.62 8.13 -8.22
CA ALA A 135 1.77 9.15 -7.19
C ALA A 135 1.67 10.57 -7.77
N ASN A 136 2.37 10.84 -8.87
CA ASN A 136 2.32 12.13 -9.55
C ASN A 136 0.91 12.45 -10.06
N THR A 137 0.18 11.45 -10.57
CA THR A 137 -1.20 11.62 -11.03
C THR A 137 -2.11 12.07 -9.89
N PHE A 138 -2.06 11.38 -8.74
CA PHE A 138 -2.90 11.72 -7.59
C PHE A 138 -2.50 13.05 -6.94
N THR A 139 -1.21 13.31 -6.84
CA THR A 139 -0.70 14.59 -6.31
C THR A 139 -1.16 15.77 -7.17
N ALA A 140 -1.16 15.63 -8.50
CA ALA A 140 -1.65 16.66 -9.42
C ALA A 140 -3.16 16.95 -9.25
N LEU A 141 -3.94 15.98 -8.74
CA LEU A 141 -5.35 16.14 -8.38
C LEU A 141 -5.55 16.75 -6.99
N GLY A 142 -4.47 17.00 -6.26
CA GLY A 142 -4.50 17.56 -4.90
C GLY A 142 -4.72 16.53 -3.80
N ALA A 143 -4.63 15.25 -4.10
CA ALA A 143 -4.64 14.20 -3.08
C ALA A 143 -3.31 14.12 -2.34
N ASN A 144 -3.36 13.62 -1.11
CA ASN A 144 -2.18 13.18 -0.38
C ASN A 144 -1.85 11.74 -0.79
N VAL A 145 -0.60 11.45 -1.04
CA VAL A 145 -0.18 10.11 -1.44
C VAL A 145 0.77 9.52 -0.41
N LEU A 146 0.59 8.24 -0.13
CA LEU A 146 1.49 7.43 0.67
C LEU A 146 1.83 6.17 -0.12
N ILE A 147 3.12 5.94 -0.36
CA ILE A 147 3.62 4.67 -0.88
C ILE A 147 4.08 3.84 0.31
N SER A 148 3.65 2.60 0.35
CA SER A 148 4.00 1.60 1.36
C SER A 148 4.88 0.54 0.74
N SER A 149 5.88 0.04 1.46
CA SER A 149 6.52 -1.23 1.08
C SER A 149 5.52 -2.36 1.14
N GLN A 150 5.73 -3.42 0.34
CA GLN A 150 4.96 -4.65 0.50
C GLN A 150 5.18 -5.26 1.89
N THR A 151 4.24 -6.08 2.35
CA THR A 151 4.39 -6.88 3.58
C THR A 151 5.33 -8.07 3.37
N PRO A 152 5.97 -8.61 4.42
CA PRO A 152 6.72 -9.86 4.30
C PRO A 152 5.79 -11.05 4.02
N ASP A 153 6.32 -12.06 3.34
CA ASP A 153 5.81 -13.42 3.45
C ASP A 153 6.04 -13.95 4.87
N ASN A 154 5.54 -15.15 5.21
CA ASN A 154 5.74 -15.71 6.54
C ASN A 154 7.24 -15.83 6.89
N PRO A 155 7.81 -14.99 7.79
CA PRO A 155 9.24 -14.99 8.08
C PRO A 155 9.66 -16.19 8.94
N TRP A 156 8.72 -16.99 9.46
CA TRP A 156 8.96 -18.17 10.25
C TRP A 156 8.80 -19.48 9.48
N GLU A 157 8.43 -19.44 8.19
CA GLU A 157 8.15 -20.62 7.35
C GLU A 157 9.24 -21.71 7.44
N THR A 158 10.51 -21.32 7.60
CA THR A 158 11.64 -22.26 7.69
C THR A 158 11.91 -22.76 9.12
N GLY A 159 11.10 -22.34 10.11
CA GLY A 159 11.31 -22.63 11.53
C GLY A 159 12.36 -21.74 12.21
N THR A 160 12.90 -20.77 11.49
CA THR A 160 13.81 -19.73 12.02
C THR A 160 13.37 -18.41 11.44
N PHE A 161 13.34 -17.37 12.27
CA PHE A 161 12.97 -16.03 11.80
C PHE A 161 13.97 -15.54 10.73
N VAL A 162 13.43 -15.10 9.60
CA VAL A 162 14.19 -14.53 8.48
C VAL A 162 13.57 -13.18 8.12
N ASP A 163 14.32 -12.11 8.38
CA ASP A 163 13.99 -10.77 7.90
C ASP A 163 14.98 -10.40 6.78
N ASP A 164 14.58 -10.70 5.55
CA ASP A 164 15.39 -10.43 4.34
C ASP A 164 14.52 -9.70 3.31
N PRO A 165 14.41 -8.36 3.42
CA PRO A 165 13.54 -7.58 2.58
C PRO A 165 13.85 -7.75 1.09
N VAL A 166 12.83 -8.08 0.31
CA VAL A 166 12.95 -8.19 -1.14
C VAL A 166 13.16 -6.82 -1.78
N ARG A 167 13.73 -6.80 -3.00
CA ARG A 167 14.08 -5.55 -3.71
C ARG A 167 12.94 -4.52 -3.80
N PHE A 168 11.69 -4.95 -3.82
CA PHE A 168 10.52 -4.08 -3.96
C PHE A 168 10.29 -3.19 -2.73
N VAL A 169 10.81 -3.56 -1.55
CA VAL A 169 10.80 -2.70 -0.36
C VAL A 169 11.61 -1.43 -0.64
N ALA A 170 12.89 -1.58 -1.01
CA ALA A 170 13.75 -0.45 -1.35
C ALA A 170 13.26 0.33 -2.59
N TYR A 171 12.63 -0.35 -3.55
CA TYR A 171 12.09 0.29 -4.74
C TYR A 171 10.83 1.13 -4.45
N ALA A 172 10.01 0.72 -3.49
CA ALA A 172 8.87 1.51 -3.03
C ALA A 172 9.34 2.79 -2.31
N GLU A 173 10.37 2.68 -1.47
CA GLU A 173 10.99 3.84 -0.82
C GLU A 173 11.57 4.83 -1.85
N LEU A 174 12.33 4.32 -2.83
CA LEU A 174 12.89 5.13 -3.92
C LEU A 174 11.80 5.85 -4.71
N ALA A 175 10.71 5.17 -5.04
CA ALA A 175 9.59 5.78 -5.76
C ALA A 175 8.91 6.89 -4.95
N ALA A 176 8.74 6.70 -3.64
CA ALA A 176 8.19 7.73 -2.75
C ALA A 176 9.10 8.95 -2.65
N GLU A 177 10.41 8.73 -2.50
CA GLU A 177 11.42 9.78 -2.45
C GLU A 177 11.43 10.57 -3.77
N THR A 178 11.46 9.88 -4.92
CA THR A 178 11.49 10.51 -6.25
C THR A 178 10.22 11.32 -6.52
N ALA A 179 9.05 10.80 -6.17
CA ALA A 179 7.77 11.50 -6.33
C ALA A 179 7.54 12.58 -5.26
N GLY A 180 8.37 12.65 -4.20
CA GLY A 180 8.23 13.60 -3.12
C GLY A 180 6.96 13.38 -2.27
N VAL A 181 6.55 12.12 -2.09
CA VAL A 181 5.37 11.72 -1.31
C VAL A 181 5.77 10.97 -0.03
N ALA A 182 4.79 10.72 0.85
CA ALA A 182 5.05 9.98 2.08
C ALA A 182 5.41 8.51 1.80
N TYR A 183 6.27 7.94 2.65
CA TYR A 183 6.61 6.53 2.67
C TYR A 183 6.40 5.92 4.05
N VAL A 184 6.05 4.64 4.11
CA VAL A 184 6.13 3.81 5.31
C VAL A 184 6.77 2.47 4.96
N ASP A 185 7.68 2.02 5.82
CA ASP A 185 8.25 0.67 5.75
C ASP A 185 7.33 -0.32 6.46
N HIS A 186 6.27 -0.72 5.76
CA HIS A 186 5.29 -1.68 6.28
C HIS A 186 5.91 -3.05 6.52
N TRP A 187 6.87 -3.45 5.64
CA TRP A 187 7.65 -4.68 5.83
C TRP A 187 8.30 -4.73 7.22
N ALA A 188 9.11 -3.73 7.55
CA ALA A 188 9.86 -3.73 8.81
C ALA A 188 8.94 -3.76 10.03
N TYR A 189 7.84 -3.00 10.02
CA TYR A 189 6.89 -3.00 11.13
C TYR A 189 6.10 -4.32 11.28
N VAL A 190 5.77 -5.00 10.17
CA VAL A 190 5.18 -6.35 10.23
C VAL A 190 6.20 -7.36 10.74
N ALA A 191 7.43 -7.32 10.23
CA ALA A 191 8.52 -8.21 10.64
C ALA A 191 8.83 -8.09 12.14
N ASP A 192 8.92 -6.87 12.68
CA ASP A 192 9.13 -6.60 14.12
C ASP A 192 8.03 -7.22 14.99
N ILE A 193 6.77 -7.05 14.60
CA ILE A 193 5.64 -7.65 15.31
C ILE A 193 5.69 -9.18 15.20
N TYR A 194 6.00 -9.73 14.03
CA TYR A 194 6.06 -11.17 13.81
C TYR A 194 7.23 -11.84 14.54
N ASP A 195 8.38 -11.16 14.69
CA ASP A 195 9.48 -11.64 15.54
C ASP A 195 9.04 -11.73 17.01
N THR A 196 8.35 -10.70 17.49
CA THR A 196 7.81 -10.66 18.85
C THR A 196 6.76 -11.74 19.11
N LEU A 197 5.86 -12.01 18.15
CA LEU A 197 4.79 -13.01 18.29
C LEU A 197 5.32 -14.46 18.24
N GLY A 198 6.38 -14.70 17.50
CA GLY A 198 7.00 -16.02 17.34
C GLY A 198 6.27 -16.96 16.38
N ALA A 199 6.97 -18.02 15.99
CA ALA A 199 6.55 -18.95 14.94
C ALA A 199 5.14 -19.52 15.13
N ASP A 200 4.81 -20.06 16.31
CA ASP A 200 3.53 -20.74 16.56
C ASP A 200 2.31 -19.83 16.28
N VAL A 201 2.44 -18.53 16.55
CA VAL A 201 1.37 -17.54 16.32
C VAL A 201 1.34 -17.12 14.86
N VAL A 202 2.51 -16.82 14.29
CA VAL A 202 2.61 -16.29 12.91
C VAL A 202 2.26 -17.36 11.88
N ASP A 203 2.69 -18.60 12.05
CA ASP A 203 2.33 -19.70 11.15
C ASP A 203 0.81 -19.90 11.07
N ALA A 204 0.09 -19.69 12.18
CA ALA A 204 -1.37 -19.75 12.19
C ALA A 204 -2.06 -18.60 11.40
N PHE A 205 -1.34 -17.52 11.09
CA PHE A 205 -1.84 -16.46 10.24
C PHE A 205 -1.88 -16.83 8.76
N TYR A 206 -1.15 -17.87 8.33
CA TYR A 206 -0.98 -18.28 6.93
C TYR A 206 -1.65 -19.63 6.64
N PRO A 207 -2.97 -19.65 6.42
CA PRO A 207 -3.74 -20.90 6.37
C PRO A 207 -3.57 -21.71 5.08
N ILE A 208 -3.12 -21.10 3.98
CA ILE A 208 -3.07 -21.75 2.65
C ILE A 208 -1.71 -21.67 1.96
N ASP A 209 -0.93 -20.63 2.24
CA ASP A 209 0.39 -20.38 1.65
C ASP A 209 1.18 -19.44 2.58
N HIS A 210 2.37 -19.01 2.17
CA HIS A 210 3.22 -18.14 2.97
C HIS A 210 2.96 -16.63 2.78
N THR A 211 2.04 -16.25 1.88
CA THR A 211 1.82 -14.83 1.50
C THR A 211 0.49 -14.29 2.03
N HIS A 212 -0.57 -15.10 1.97
CA HIS A 212 -1.93 -14.63 2.23
C HIS A 212 -2.38 -14.92 3.65
N THR A 213 -2.63 -13.86 4.41
CA THR A 213 -2.99 -13.98 5.82
C THR A 213 -4.46 -14.33 6.04
N SER A 214 -4.72 -15.02 7.15
CA SER A 214 -6.06 -15.15 7.74
C SER A 214 -6.59 -13.79 8.20
N PRO A 215 -7.90 -13.65 8.53
CA PRO A 215 -8.43 -12.41 9.11
C PRO A 215 -7.67 -11.95 10.37
N ALA A 216 -7.18 -12.88 11.20
CA ALA A 216 -6.40 -12.54 12.39
C ALA A 216 -5.02 -11.95 12.00
N GLY A 217 -4.31 -12.56 11.06
CA GLY A 217 -3.05 -12.03 10.55
C GLY A 217 -3.23 -10.67 9.85
N ALA A 218 -4.26 -10.54 9.00
CA ALA A 218 -4.56 -9.29 8.32
C ALA A 218 -4.85 -8.12 9.28
N LEU A 219 -5.45 -8.40 10.44
CA LEU A 219 -5.66 -7.39 11.48
C LEU A 219 -4.32 -6.91 12.08
N VAL A 220 -3.41 -7.84 12.36
CA VAL A 220 -2.05 -7.51 12.87
C VAL A 220 -1.27 -6.70 11.83
N VAL A 221 -1.36 -7.08 10.55
CA VAL A 221 -0.73 -6.34 9.44
C VAL A 221 -1.30 -4.93 9.32
N ALA A 222 -2.62 -4.74 9.46
CA ALA A 222 -3.22 -3.40 9.47
C ALA A 222 -2.73 -2.56 10.66
N GLU A 223 -2.57 -3.16 11.84
CA GLU A 223 -2.03 -2.48 13.03
C GLU A 223 -0.58 -2.03 12.79
N ALA A 224 0.26 -2.90 12.20
CA ALA A 224 1.63 -2.58 11.83
C ALA A 224 1.70 -1.37 10.89
N PHE A 225 0.82 -1.31 9.87
CA PHE A 225 0.73 -0.18 8.95
C PHE A 225 0.46 1.13 9.71
N PHE A 226 -0.53 1.16 10.58
CA PHE A 226 -0.86 2.39 11.31
C PHE A 226 0.18 2.77 12.35
N LYS A 227 0.85 1.79 12.99
CA LYS A 227 2.02 2.03 13.83
C LYS A 227 3.11 2.73 13.01
N ALA A 228 3.43 2.23 11.81
CA ALA A 228 4.39 2.85 10.89
C ALA A 228 4.00 4.28 10.50
N VAL A 229 2.73 4.53 10.18
CA VAL A 229 2.19 5.88 9.89
C VAL A 229 2.40 6.85 11.05
N VAL A 230 2.13 6.42 12.28
CA VAL A 230 2.26 7.27 13.48
C VAL A 230 3.73 7.51 13.81
N CYS A 231 4.55 6.47 13.82
CA CYS A 231 5.98 6.53 14.11
C CYS A 231 6.76 7.35 13.07
N GLY A 232 6.45 7.17 11.80
CA GLY A 232 7.03 7.96 10.69
C GLY A 232 6.53 9.40 10.63
N GLY A 233 5.61 9.79 11.50
CA GLY A 233 5.08 11.15 11.54
C GLY A 233 4.26 11.55 10.31
N VAL A 234 3.80 10.58 9.51
CA VAL A 234 3.01 10.81 8.30
C VAL A 234 1.73 11.58 8.64
N ALA A 235 1.38 12.57 7.81
CA ALA A 235 0.23 13.44 8.06
C ALA A 235 -1.11 12.68 8.10
N LEU A 236 -1.19 11.49 7.52
CA LEU A 236 -2.35 10.58 7.61
C LEU A 236 -2.75 10.29 9.06
N LYS A 237 -1.81 10.35 10.03
CA LYS A 237 -2.11 10.19 11.46
C LYS A 237 -3.20 11.15 11.96
N GLY A 238 -3.37 12.29 11.32
CA GLY A 238 -4.43 13.25 11.63
C GLY A 238 -5.85 12.77 11.29
N ALA A 239 -6.00 11.73 10.49
CA ALA A 239 -7.26 11.09 10.15
C ALA A 239 -7.57 9.85 11.02
N LEU A 240 -6.68 9.47 11.94
CA LEU A 240 -6.80 8.24 12.73
C LEU A 240 -7.57 8.49 14.04
N ASN A 241 -8.29 7.45 14.47
CA ASN A 241 -9.01 7.43 15.76
C ASN A 241 -8.07 7.20 16.95
N THR A 242 -6.89 6.61 16.69
CA THR A 242 -5.86 6.33 17.68
C THR A 242 -4.48 6.62 17.10
N THR A 243 -3.58 7.07 17.95
CA THR A 243 -2.17 7.27 17.64
C THR A 243 -1.28 6.57 18.66
N SER A 244 -1.86 5.62 19.42
CA SER A 244 -1.14 4.81 20.40
C SER A 244 -1.19 3.37 19.97
N PHE A 245 -0.03 2.79 19.70
CA PHE A 245 0.19 1.39 19.32
C PHE A 245 1.23 0.80 20.27
N GLU A 246 1.15 -0.52 20.48
CA GLU A 246 2.10 -1.22 21.34
C GLU A 246 3.49 -1.35 20.67
N GLY A 247 4.53 -1.47 21.48
CA GLY A 247 5.92 -1.60 21.05
C GLY A 247 6.57 -0.25 20.68
N GLU A 248 7.88 -0.30 20.42
CA GLU A 248 8.68 0.87 20.05
C GLU A 248 8.53 1.23 18.57
N CYS A 249 8.90 2.47 18.22
CA CYS A 249 9.03 2.88 16.83
C CYS A 249 10.38 2.40 16.26
N LEU A 250 10.40 1.96 15.02
CA LEU A 250 11.59 1.54 14.29
C LEU A 250 12.31 2.73 13.66
#